data_d0b6a2e216b6cdd572fa387f1bf7fc26
#
_entry.id   d0b6a2e216b6cdd572fa387f1bf7fc26
#
_cell.length_a   1.000
_cell.length_b   1.000
_cell.length_c   1.000
_cell.angle_alpha   90.00
_cell.angle_beta   90.00
_cell.angle_gamma   90.00
#
_symmetry.space_group_name_H-M   'P 1'
#
loop_
_entity.id
_entity.type
_entity.pdbx_description
1 polymer ?
#
loop_
_entity_poly.entity_id
_entity_poly.type
_entity_poly.pdbx_seq_one_letter_code
_entity_poly.pdbx_strand_id
1 'polypeptide(L)'
;MLVLENFKSNKNKFKLVRFSKLEINKIMEIYSKKIAIGEWKDYSIFFSKHCAIFNIHKSFSRSPEFKILKYYQNREKYTLSNKHQILAKSTSLNKLLKLLKKPNLX
;
A
#
# COMPACT_ATOMS: atom_id res chain seq x y z
N MET A 1 -1.90 17.11 13.88
CA MET A 1 -2.45 17.06 14.09
C MET A 1 -2.88 17.35 14.90
N LEU A 2 -3.09 17.61 15.13
CA LEU A 2 -3.56 17.85 15.82
C LEU A 2 -4.35 17.78 16.57
N VAL A 3 -4.69 18.10 17.31
CA VAL A 3 -5.58 18.14 17.97
C VAL A 3 -6.25 17.04 18.33
N LEU A 4 -5.69 16.16 18.79
CA LEU A 4 -6.18 14.90 18.89
C LEU A 4 -7.15 14.67 19.95
N GLU A 5 -7.08 15.37 21.00
CA GLU A 5 -7.99 15.15 22.07
C GLU A 5 -9.39 15.48 21.67
N ASN A 6 -9.55 16.32 20.72
CA ASN A 6 -10.88 16.65 20.29
C ASN A 6 -11.45 15.62 19.40
N PHE A 7 -10.65 14.70 19.01
CA PHE A 7 -11.11 13.70 18.11
C PHE A 7 -11.97 12.68 18.79
N LYS A 8 -12.02 12.67 20.08
CA LYS A 8 -12.78 11.65 20.73
C LYS A 8 -14.20 11.59 20.28
N SER A 9 -14.83 12.72 20.16
CA SER A 9 -16.21 12.71 19.76
C SER A 9 -16.35 12.59 18.27
N ASN A 10 -15.28 12.85 17.55
CA ASN A 10 -15.33 12.82 16.09
C ASN A 10 -14.47 11.76 15.50
N LYS A 11 -14.09 10.79 16.28
CA LYS A 11 -13.23 9.78 15.77
C LYS A 11 -13.65 9.16 14.50
N ASN A 12 -14.91 8.89 14.37
CA ASN A 12 -15.38 8.22 13.18
C ASN A 12 -15.30 9.08 11.96
N LYS A 13 -15.45 10.37 12.13
CA LYS A 13 -15.33 11.25 11.00
C LYS A 13 -13.93 11.32 10.49
N PHE A 14 -12.95 11.19 11.38
CA PHE A 14 -11.56 11.36 10.99
C PHE A 14 -10.81 10.04 10.92
N LYS A 15 -11.56 8.96 10.96
CA LYS A 15 -10.93 7.67 10.90
C LYS A 15 -10.32 7.45 9.53
N LEU A 16 -9.07 7.07 9.50
CA LEU A 16 -8.37 6.81 8.25
C LEU A 16 -8.33 5.32 7.97
N VAL A 17 -8.31 4.99 6.70
CA VAL A 17 -8.01 3.63 6.30
C VAL A 17 -6.51 3.47 6.41
N ARG A 18 -6.06 2.42 7.08
CA ARG A 18 -4.64 2.18 7.29
C ARG A 18 -4.29 0.76 7.00
N PHE A 19 -3.04 0.54 6.63
CA PHE A 19 -2.51 -0.81 6.64
C PHE A 19 -2.26 -1.18 8.09
N SER A 20 -2.58 -2.41 8.47
CA SER A 20 -2.27 -2.87 9.80
C SER A 20 -0.77 -3.10 9.91
N LYS A 21 -0.29 -3.26 11.13
CA LYS A 21 1.11 -3.52 11.35
C LYS A 21 1.55 -4.80 10.64
N LEU A 22 0.70 -5.82 10.70
CA LEU A 22 1.01 -7.07 10.03
C LEU A 22 1.09 -6.89 8.52
N GLU A 23 0.18 -6.11 7.98
CA GLU A 23 0.20 -5.86 6.53
C GLU A 23 1.46 -5.12 6.13
N ILE A 24 1.83 -4.09 6.88
CA ILE A 24 3.04 -3.34 6.59
C ILE A 24 4.25 -4.27 6.67
N ASN A 25 4.31 -5.12 7.69
CA ASN A 25 5.44 -6.02 7.83
C ASN A 25 5.56 -6.96 6.64
N LYS A 26 4.43 -7.45 6.15
CA LYS A 26 4.46 -8.35 5.00
C LYS A 26 4.95 -7.64 3.74
N ILE A 27 4.50 -6.42 3.53
CA ILE A 27 4.95 -5.65 2.37
C ILE A 27 6.44 -5.35 2.50
N MET A 28 6.87 -4.94 3.70
CA MET A 28 8.26 -4.55 3.89
C MET A 28 9.21 -5.73 3.78
N GLU A 29 8.74 -6.92 4.04
CA GLU A 29 9.57 -8.09 3.87
C GLU A 29 9.97 -8.25 2.40
N ILE A 30 9.02 -8.04 1.50
CA ILE A 30 9.32 -8.12 0.08
C ILE A 30 10.13 -6.91 -0.34
N TYR A 31 9.74 -5.74 0.15
CA TYR A 31 10.42 -4.51 -0.18
C TYR A 31 11.91 -4.57 0.12
N SER A 32 12.27 -5.05 1.30
CA SER A 32 13.67 -5.08 1.67
C SER A 32 14.48 -6.01 0.78
N LYS A 33 13.88 -7.09 0.32
CA LYS A 33 14.59 -7.98 -0.59
C LYS A 33 14.80 -7.33 -1.95
N LYS A 34 13.80 -6.61 -2.42
CA LYS A 34 13.89 -5.95 -3.72
C LYS A 34 14.84 -4.76 -3.69
N ILE A 35 14.92 -4.07 -2.57
CA ILE A 35 15.88 -2.99 -2.38
C ILE A 35 17.30 -3.58 -2.42
N ALA A 36 17.48 -4.71 -1.74
CA ALA A 36 18.79 -5.31 -1.64
C ALA A 36 19.37 -5.71 -2.99
N ILE A 37 18.50 -6.11 -3.92
CA ILE A 37 18.98 -6.49 -5.25
C ILE A 37 18.88 -5.34 -6.25
N GLY A 38 18.52 -4.16 -5.77
CA GLY A 38 18.51 -2.99 -6.63
C GLY A 38 17.31 -2.81 -7.52
N GLU A 39 16.27 -3.62 -7.34
CA GLU A 39 15.10 -3.50 -8.20
C GLU A 39 14.22 -2.31 -7.83
N TRP A 40 14.12 -2.02 -6.53
CA TRP A 40 13.29 -0.92 -6.06
C TRP A 40 14.17 0.11 -5.39
N LYS A 41 13.73 1.37 -5.39
CA LYS A 41 14.52 2.46 -4.82
C LYS A 41 13.91 3.14 -3.63
N ASP A 42 12.58 3.20 -3.56
CA ASP A 42 11.95 3.98 -2.51
C ASP A 42 10.50 3.59 -2.38
N TYR A 43 9.89 4.01 -1.30
CA TYR A 43 8.47 3.80 -1.10
C TYR A 43 7.88 5.01 -0.39
N SER A 44 6.56 5.12 -0.44
CA SER A 44 5.83 6.08 0.36
C SER A 44 4.50 5.47 0.74
N ILE A 45 3.94 5.93 1.83
CA ILE A 45 2.66 5.43 2.32
C ILE A 45 1.73 6.61 2.51
N PHE A 46 0.49 6.44 2.09
CA PHE A 46 -0.49 7.49 2.15
C PHE A 46 -1.78 6.94 2.74
N PHE A 47 -2.39 7.67 3.66
CA PHE A 47 -3.65 7.26 4.27
C PHE A 47 -4.68 8.34 4.06
N SER A 48 -5.92 7.91 3.84
CA SER A 48 -7.02 8.84 3.77
C SER A 48 -8.25 8.15 4.36
N LYS A 49 -9.37 8.83 4.37
CA LYS A 49 -10.56 8.18 4.88
C LYS A 49 -11.13 7.19 3.88
N HIS A 50 -10.65 7.20 2.65
CA HIS A 50 -11.14 6.29 1.62
C HIS A 50 -10.23 5.11 1.38
N CYS A 51 -8.94 5.28 1.55
CA CYS A 51 -8.01 4.21 1.21
C CYS A 51 -6.63 4.43 1.82
N ALA A 52 -5.85 3.37 1.79
CA ALA A 52 -4.45 3.44 2.15
C ALA A 52 -3.67 3.01 0.91
N ILE A 53 -2.57 3.68 0.64
CA ILE A 53 -1.77 3.39 -0.55
C ILE A 53 -0.31 3.19 -0.14
N PHE A 54 0.28 2.11 -0.63
CA PHE A 54 1.70 1.87 -0.48
C PHE A 54 2.29 1.99 -1.88
N ASN A 55 3.07 3.02 -2.11
CA ASN A 55 3.69 3.28 -3.41
C ASN A 55 5.11 2.75 -3.43
N ILE A 56 5.48 2.12 -4.52
CA ILE A 56 6.81 1.57 -4.71
C ILE A 56 7.43 2.22 -5.94
N HIS A 57 8.64 2.74 -5.77
CA HIS A 57 9.33 3.44 -6.84
C HIS A 57 10.57 2.68 -7.28
N LYS A 58 10.75 2.55 -8.58
CA LYS A 58 11.94 1.94 -9.14
C LYS A 58 12.98 2.98 -9.53
N SER A 59 12.57 4.22 -9.60
CA SER A 59 13.49 5.30 -9.88
C SER A 59 13.07 6.47 -9.04
N PHE A 60 13.81 7.55 -9.12
CA PHE A 60 13.48 8.72 -8.32
C PHE A 60 12.46 9.61 -8.98
N SER A 61 11.78 9.11 -10.00
CA SER A 61 10.72 9.87 -10.62
C SER A 61 9.53 9.95 -9.68
N ARG A 62 8.62 10.86 -9.96
CA ARG A 62 7.46 11.03 -9.12
C ARG A 62 6.48 9.91 -9.19
N SER A 63 6.41 9.29 -10.36
CA SER A 63 5.40 8.27 -10.60
C SER A 63 5.82 6.94 -9.99
N PRO A 64 5.02 6.34 -9.13
CA PRO A 64 5.40 5.06 -8.59
C PRO A 64 5.28 3.97 -9.64
N GLU A 65 6.13 2.97 -9.52
CA GLU A 65 6.09 1.83 -10.41
C GLU A 65 4.91 0.92 -10.06
N PHE A 66 4.67 0.74 -8.76
CA PHE A 66 3.57 -0.08 -8.28
C PHE A 66 2.85 0.64 -7.17
N LYS A 67 1.55 0.35 -7.05
CA LYS A 67 0.74 0.80 -5.93
C LYS A 67 0.00 -0.37 -5.36
N ILE A 68 0.01 -0.47 -4.02
CA ILE A 68 -0.86 -1.40 -3.32
C ILE A 68 -1.91 -0.54 -2.64
N LEU A 69 -3.15 -0.76 -2.98
CA LEU A 69 -4.26 0.02 -2.46
C LEU A 69 -5.09 -0.86 -1.54
N LYS A 70 -5.42 -0.34 -0.37
CA LYS A 70 -6.33 -1.02 0.53
C LYS A 70 -7.57 -0.13 0.70
N TYR A 71 -8.74 -0.73 0.59
CA TYR A 71 -9.98 0.02 0.78
C TYR A 71 -11.05 -0.92 1.31
N TYR A 72 -12.18 -0.33 1.70
CA TYR A 72 -13.29 -1.13 2.22
C TYR A 72 -14.48 -1.00 1.29
N GLN A 73 -15.04 -2.17 0.95
CA GLN A 73 -16.26 -2.21 0.19
C GLN A 73 -16.94 -3.47 0.71
N ASN A 74 -17.69 -3.32 1.79
CA ASN A 74 -18.26 -4.40 2.58
C ASN A 74 -17.21 -5.13 3.40
N ARG A 75 -16.00 -5.25 2.89
CA ARG A 75 -14.90 -5.87 3.59
C ARG A 75 -13.62 -5.26 3.05
N GLU A 76 -12.51 -5.62 3.67
CA GLU A 76 -11.23 -5.14 3.21
C GLU A 76 -10.94 -5.70 1.83
N LYS A 77 -10.47 -4.83 0.96
CA LYS A 77 -10.09 -5.21 -0.39
C LYS A 77 -8.78 -4.57 -0.74
N TYR A 78 -8.06 -5.22 -1.64
CA TYR A 78 -6.74 -4.77 -2.03
C TYR A 78 -6.61 -4.79 -3.54
N THR A 79 -5.83 -3.86 -4.05
CA THR A 79 -5.56 -3.77 -5.48
C THR A 79 -4.08 -3.54 -5.68
N LEU A 80 -3.49 -4.25 -6.62
CA LEU A 80 -2.12 -4.01 -7.03
C LEU A 80 -2.16 -3.46 -8.45
N SER A 81 -1.51 -2.34 -8.67
CA SER A 81 -1.47 -1.76 -10.00
C SER A 81 -0.05 -1.33 -10.35
N ASN A 82 0.22 -1.21 -11.64
CA ASN A 82 1.46 -0.62 -12.09
C ASN A 82 1.11 0.74 -12.70
N LYS A 83 2.00 1.32 -13.45
CA LYS A 83 1.77 2.65 -14.01
C LYS A 83 0.60 2.71 -14.96
N HIS A 84 0.28 1.59 -15.57
CA HIS A 84 -0.67 1.60 -16.68
C HIS A 84 -1.99 0.92 -16.38
N GLN A 85 -2.01 -0.01 -15.44
CA GLN A 85 -3.22 -0.78 -15.26
C GLN A 85 -3.25 -1.49 -13.91
N ILE A 86 -4.43 -1.95 -13.55
CA ILE A 86 -4.60 -2.78 -12.37
C ILE A 86 -4.14 -4.18 -12.73
N LEU A 87 -3.26 -4.73 -11.92
CA LEU A 87 -2.73 -6.06 -12.15
C LEU A 87 -3.54 -7.12 -11.44
N ALA A 88 -4.10 -6.80 -10.29
CA ALA A 88 -4.87 -7.77 -9.52
C ALA A 88 -5.72 -7.09 -8.48
N LYS A 89 -6.84 -7.71 -8.15
CA LYS A 89 -7.69 -7.29 -7.05
C LYS A 89 -8.00 -8.52 -6.23
N SER A 90 -8.08 -8.36 -4.92
CA SER A 90 -8.36 -9.49 -4.07
C SER A 90 -8.81 -9.02 -2.70
N THR A 91 -9.47 -9.90 -1.96
CA THR A 91 -9.73 -9.66 -0.56
C THR A 91 -8.54 -10.14 0.29
N SER A 92 -7.53 -10.70 -0.35
CA SER A 92 -6.35 -11.20 0.34
C SER A 92 -5.11 -10.44 -0.12
N LEU A 93 -4.49 -9.74 0.81
CA LEU A 93 -3.25 -9.05 0.48
C LEU A 93 -2.18 -10.05 0.05
N ASN A 94 -2.16 -11.22 0.67
CA ASN A 94 -1.15 -12.22 0.34
C ASN A 94 -1.16 -12.60 -1.14
N LYS A 95 -2.33 -12.62 -1.74
CA LYS A 95 -2.39 -12.97 -3.17
C LYS A 95 -1.71 -11.92 -4.02
N LEU A 96 -1.87 -10.66 -3.66
CA LEU A 96 -1.20 -9.60 -4.40
C LEU A 96 0.31 -9.66 -4.19
N LEU A 97 0.71 -9.97 -2.96
CA LEU A 97 2.12 -10.00 -2.65
C LEU A 97 2.84 -11.13 -3.37
N LYS A 98 2.15 -12.21 -3.67
CA LYS A 98 2.76 -13.28 -4.43
C LYS A 98 3.16 -12.80 -5.83
N LEU A 99 2.31 -11.96 -6.42
CA LEU A 99 2.67 -11.38 -7.71
C LEU A 99 3.86 -10.45 -7.58
N LEU A 100 3.86 -9.68 -6.53
CA LEU A 100 4.89 -8.68 -6.34
C LEU A 100 6.27 -9.31 -6.14
N LYS A 101 6.31 -10.53 -5.64
CA LYS A 101 7.57 -11.23 -5.43
C LYS A 101 8.24 -11.63 -6.73
N LYS A 102 7.46 -11.80 -7.79
CA LYS A 102 8.02 -12.31 -9.04
C LYS A 102 8.99 -11.31 -9.66
N PRO A 103 10.03 -11.78 -10.28
CA PRO A 103 10.94 -10.86 -10.96
C PRO A 103 10.28 -10.35 -12.23
N ASN A 104 10.71 -9.17 -12.65
CA ASN A 104 10.24 -8.59 -13.90
C ASN A 104 8.74 -8.41 -14.00
N LEU A 105 8.10 -8.15 -12.91
CA LEU A 105 6.71 -7.82 -12.95
C LEU A 105 6.56 -6.41 -13.47
N UNK A 106 6.04 -6.51 -14.29
CA UNK A 106 6.02 -5.25 -14.76
C UNK A 106 5.33 -4.59 -15.01
#